data_238d0466ec9c7887dd787684b74edb6a
#
_entry.id   238d0466ec9c7887dd787684b74edb6a
#
_cell.length_a   1.000
_cell.length_b   1.000
_cell.length_c   1.000
_cell.angle_alpha   90.00
_cell.angle_beta   90.00
_cell.angle_gamma   90.00
#
_symmetry.space_group_name_H-M   'P 1'
#
loop_
_entity.id
_entity.type
_entity.pdbx_description
1 polymer ?
#
loop_
_entity_poly.entity_id
_entity_poly.type
_entity_poly.pdbx_seq_one_letter_code
_entity_poly.pdbx_strand_id
1 'polypeptide(L)' 'MNALSNIRFYENGIIKEAIAAIHALKKERDQEILYTRCGLKINLDQLESINGIRFS' A
#
# COMPACT_ATOMS: atom_id res chain seq x y z
N MET A 1 -0.64 7.00 -18.00
CA MET A 1 -0.52 5.54 -17.97
C MET A 1 -0.28 5.07 -16.56
N ASN A 2 -1.01 4.06 -16.13
CA ASN A 2 -0.93 3.59 -14.74
C ASN A 2 -0.02 2.37 -14.66
N ALA A 3 1.15 2.55 -14.08
CA ALA A 3 2.04 1.43 -13.86
C ALA A 3 1.56 0.62 -12.66
N LEU A 4 1.61 -0.71 -12.78
CA LEU A 4 1.28 -1.59 -11.67
C LEU A 4 2.48 -1.70 -10.75
N SER A 5 2.20 -1.70 -9.45
CA SER A 5 3.20 -1.88 -8.42
C SER A 5 2.93 -3.13 -7.63
N ASN A 6 4.00 -3.79 -7.21
CA ASN A 6 3.91 -4.94 -6.32
C ASN A 6 3.94 -4.41 -4.89
N ILE A 7 2.81 -4.52 -4.20
CA ILE A 7 2.64 -3.95 -2.86
C ILE A 7 2.54 -5.09 -1.86
N ARG A 8 3.42 -5.10 -0.86
CA ARG A 8 3.38 -6.08 0.21
C ARG A 8 3.03 -5.38 1.51
N PHE A 9 2.07 -5.93 2.21
CA PHE A 9 1.55 -5.32 3.43
C PHE A 9 1.06 -6.39 4.39
N TYR A 10 0.92 -5.98 5.65
CA TYR A 10 0.42 -6.89 6.70
C TYR A 10 -1.06 -6.66 6.90
N GLU A 11 -1.82 -7.75 6.99
CA GLU A 11 -3.23 -7.70 7.33
C GLU A 11 -3.49 -8.80 8.35
N ASN A 12 -3.92 -8.41 9.54
CA ASN A 12 -4.14 -9.34 10.65
C ASN A 12 -2.90 -10.19 10.95
N GLY A 13 -1.72 -9.57 10.89
CA GLY A 13 -0.47 -10.25 11.17
C GLY A 13 0.04 -11.14 10.04
N ILE A 14 -0.65 -11.19 8.92
CA ILE A 14 -0.26 -12.01 7.78
C ILE A 14 0.19 -11.09 6.66
N ILE A 15 1.34 -11.42 6.06
CA ILE A 15 1.80 -10.64 4.93
C ILE A 15 1.02 -11.00 3.69
N LYS A 16 0.56 -9.99 2.98
CA LYS A 16 -0.18 -10.14 1.73
C LYS A 16 0.50 -9.36 0.63
N GLU A 17 0.25 -9.77 -0.59
CA GLU A 17 0.82 -9.13 -1.76
C GLU A 17 -0.30 -8.78 -2.73
N ALA A 18 -0.24 -7.56 -3.27
CA ALA A 18 -1.19 -7.12 -4.27
C ALA A 18 -0.43 -6.43 -5.39
N ILE A 19 -0.87 -6.65 -6.61
CA ILE A 19 -0.35 -5.94 -7.77
C ILE A 19 -1.42 -4.97 -8.22
N ALA A 20 -1.15 -3.69 -8.07
CA ALA A 20 -2.15 -2.66 -8.32
C ALA A 20 -1.49 -1.34 -8.66
N ALA A 21 -2.23 -0.48 -9.34
CA ALA A 21 -1.78 0.88 -9.60
C ALA A 21 -2.07 1.75 -8.39
N ILE A 22 -1.08 2.52 -7.98
CA ILE A 22 -1.25 3.45 -6.87
C ILE A 22 -2.04 4.65 -7.36
N HIS A 23 -3.09 4.99 -6.62
CA HIS A 23 -3.95 6.13 -6.96
C HIS A 23 -3.55 7.39 -6.21
N ALA A 24 -3.38 7.28 -4.89
CA ALA A 24 -3.08 8.44 -4.06
C ALA A 24 -2.52 8.01 -2.73
N LEU A 25 -1.78 8.94 -2.11
CA LEU A 25 -1.34 8.81 -0.73
C LEU A 25 -1.99 9.96 0.02
N LYS A 26 -2.80 9.66 1.02
CA LYS A 26 -3.52 10.67 1.78
C LYS A 26 -3.23 10.55 3.26
N LYS A 27 -3.22 11.69 3.94
CA LYS A 27 -3.06 11.73 5.38
C LYS A 27 -4.41 11.96 6.02
N GLU A 28 -4.84 11.04 6.88
CA GLU A 28 -6.10 11.13 7.60
C GLU A 28 -5.82 10.92 9.08
N ARG A 29 -6.13 11.90 9.93
CA ARG A 29 -6.00 11.78 11.38
C ARG A 29 -4.64 11.23 11.83
N ASP A 30 -3.57 11.82 11.44
CA ASP A 30 -2.23 11.37 11.81
C ASP A 30 -1.83 10.02 11.20
N GLN A 31 -2.64 9.48 10.31
CA GLN A 31 -2.30 8.24 9.60
C GLN A 31 -2.16 8.52 8.12
N GLU A 32 -1.15 7.91 7.51
CA GLU A 32 -1.00 7.99 6.08
C GLU A 32 -1.56 6.73 5.45
N ILE A 33 -2.39 6.89 4.44
CA ILE A 33 -3.11 5.78 3.81
C ILE A 33 -2.84 5.78 2.33
N LEU A 34 -2.41 4.62 1.84
CA LEU A 34 -2.18 4.39 0.43
C LEU A 34 -3.46 3.89 -0.21
N TYR A 35 -3.89 4.56 -1.26
CA TYR A 35 -5.08 4.18 -2.03
C TYR A 35 -4.65 3.63 -3.36
N THR A 36 -5.21 2.50 -3.75
CA THR A 36 -4.98 1.94 -5.07
C THR A 36 -6.18 2.18 -5.96
N ARG A 37 -5.98 2.05 -7.26
CA ARG A 37 -7.07 2.27 -8.20
C ARG A 37 -8.11 1.16 -8.16
N CYS A 38 -7.75 0.00 -7.66
CA CYS A 38 -8.71 -1.10 -7.52
C CYS A 38 -9.51 -1.03 -6.21
N GLY A 39 -9.29 0.00 -5.40
CA GLY A 39 -10.09 0.22 -4.20
C GLY A 39 -9.48 -0.25 -2.90
N LEU A 40 -8.23 -0.70 -2.90
CA LEU A 40 -7.56 -1.07 -1.67
C LEU A 40 -7.14 0.17 -0.89
N LYS A 41 -7.23 0.08 0.43
CA LYS A 41 -6.74 1.11 1.35
C LYS A 41 -5.74 0.44 2.27
N ILE A 42 -4.51 0.92 2.26
CA ILE A 42 -3.44 0.32 3.05
C ILE A 42 -2.81 1.40 3.93
N ASN A 43 -2.90 1.19 5.23
CA ASN A 43 -2.24 2.09 6.18
C ASN A 43 -0.73 1.91 6.05
N LEU A 44 0.04 3.00 5.99
CA LEU A 44 1.48 2.92 5.84
C LEU A 44 2.16 2.18 7.00
N ASP A 45 1.54 2.18 8.18
CA ASP A 45 2.08 1.39 9.29
C ASP A 45 2.05 -0.11 8.99
N GLN A 46 1.18 -0.53 8.08
CA GLN A 46 1.07 -1.93 7.68
C GLN A 46 1.83 -2.24 6.40
N LEU A 47 2.37 -1.23 5.75
CA LEU A 47 3.07 -1.41 4.49
C LEU A 47 4.45 -2.01 4.73
N GLU A 48 4.78 -3.09 4.04
CA GLU A 48 6.11 -3.68 4.12
C GLU A 48 7.00 -3.11 3.03
N SER A 49 6.54 -3.19 1.78
CA SER A 49 7.37 -2.75 0.65
C SER A 49 6.52 -2.46 -0.57
N ILE A 50 7.08 -1.66 -1.46
CA ILE A 50 6.53 -1.43 -2.80
C ILE A 50 7.65 -1.71 -3.79
N ASN A 51 7.40 -2.65 -4.73
CA ASN A 51 8.37 -3.06 -5.74
C ASN A 51 9.72 -3.46 -5.12
N GLY A 52 9.66 -4.10 -3.94
CA GLY A 52 10.86 -4.55 -3.25
C GLY A 52 11.57 -3.48 -2.43
N ILE A 53 11.10 -2.25 -2.44
CA ILE A 53 11.68 -1.17 -1.64
C ILE A 53 10.95 -1.12 -0.31
N ARG A 54 11.67 -1.38 0.77
CA ARG A 54 11.09 -1.47 2.10
C ARG A 54 10.87 -0.09 2.69
N PHE A 55 9.79 0.03 3.48
CA PHE A 55 9.40 1.29 4.10
C PHE A 55 9.52 1.27 5.62
N SER A 56 9.91 0.20 6.20
CA SER A 56 10.07 0.12 7.66
C SER A 56 11.41 -0.46 8.03
#